data_77b1aaf08e1212f74575c19ed92e52c1
#
_entry.id   77b1aaf08e1212f74575c19ed92e52c1
#
_cell.length_a   1.000
_cell.length_b   1.000
_cell.length_c   1.000
_cell.angle_alpha   90.00
_cell.angle_beta   90.00
_cell.angle_gamma   90.00
#
_symmetry.space_group_name_H-M   'P 1'
#
loop_
_entity.id
_entity.type
_entity.pdbx_description
1 polymer ?
#
loop_
_entity_poly.entity_id
_entity_poly.type
_entity_poly.pdbx_seq_one_letter_code
_entity_poly.pdbx_strand_id
1 'polypeptide(L)'
;MKPTGGGIMLAAGGTGGHVFPAQALAAELDRRGRVVDIVTDNRGQDFSGDFSDDFSDDFSGRFPGQTIHHVASATLSGRGLLGKLAAMINIALGTIQARRLIRQVGPAAVVGFGGYPSLPTMLAAITLSVPR
;
A
#
# COMPACT_ATOMS: atom_id res chain seq x y z
N MET A 1 -11.55 -5.90 22.68
CA MET A 1 -10.37 -6.77 22.89
C MET A 1 -9.57 -6.81 21.60
N LYS A 2 -8.37 -6.23 21.59
CA LYS A 2 -7.49 -6.37 20.43
C LYS A 2 -7.14 -7.85 20.28
N PRO A 3 -7.27 -8.44 19.09
CA PRO A 3 -6.82 -9.81 18.90
C PRO A 3 -5.33 -9.92 19.25
N THR A 4 -4.97 -10.95 20.01
CA THR A 4 -3.62 -11.24 20.49
C THR A 4 -2.72 -11.77 19.37
N GLY A 5 -2.67 -11.09 18.28
CA GLY A 5 -1.76 -11.33 17.16
C GLY A 5 -1.81 -10.09 16.31
N GLY A 6 -0.67 -9.58 15.89
CA GLY A 6 -0.61 -8.40 15.03
C GLY A 6 -1.55 -8.55 13.83
N GLY A 7 -2.12 -7.45 13.36
CA GLY A 7 -2.94 -7.42 12.16
C GLY A 7 -2.16 -7.82 10.91
N ILE A 8 -2.83 -7.89 9.79
CA ILE A 8 -2.20 -8.09 8.48
C ILE A 8 -2.21 -6.78 7.72
N MET A 9 -1.07 -6.40 7.19
CA MET A 9 -0.93 -5.19 6.38
C MET A 9 -0.88 -5.58 4.91
N LEU A 10 -1.78 -4.99 4.11
CA LEU A 10 -1.88 -5.24 2.67
C LEU A 10 -1.41 -4.01 1.90
N ALA A 11 -0.40 -4.15 1.08
CA ALA A 11 0.12 -3.09 0.23
C ALA A 11 -0.39 -3.26 -1.21
N ALA A 12 -1.24 -2.35 -1.65
CA ALA A 12 -1.88 -2.41 -2.95
C ALA A 12 -2.17 -1.00 -3.50
N GLY A 13 -2.41 -0.92 -4.78
CA GLY A 13 -2.81 0.31 -5.45
C GLY A 13 -2.47 0.28 -6.94
N GLY A 14 -2.73 1.38 -7.61
CA GLY A 14 -2.48 1.57 -9.03
C GLY A 14 -3.60 1.05 -9.92
N THR A 15 -3.66 -0.23 -10.21
CA THR A 15 -4.64 -0.81 -11.12
C THR A 15 -5.57 -1.81 -10.43
N GLY A 16 -6.73 -2.07 -11.06
CA GLY A 16 -7.67 -3.11 -10.59
C GLY A 16 -7.04 -4.48 -10.44
N GLY A 17 -6.07 -4.83 -11.29
CA GLY A 17 -5.34 -6.09 -11.22
C GLY A 17 -4.61 -6.31 -9.88
N HIS A 18 -4.21 -5.23 -9.21
CA HIS A 18 -3.60 -5.28 -7.87
C HIS A 18 -4.62 -5.09 -6.75
N VAL A 19 -5.62 -4.25 -6.97
CA VAL A 19 -6.62 -3.87 -5.95
C VAL A 19 -7.63 -4.97 -5.69
N PHE A 20 -8.14 -5.64 -6.72
CA PHE A 20 -9.15 -6.69 -6.56
C PHE A 20 -8.67 -7.88 -5.72
N PRO A 21 -7.47 -8.44 -5.95
CA PRO A 21 -6.94 -9.49 -5.07
C PRO A 21 -6.76 -9.03 -3.62
N ALA A 22 -6.31 -7.78 -3.42
CA ALA A 22 -6.17 -7.20 -2.08
C ALA A 22 -7.52 -7.07 -1.39
N GLN A 23 -8.54 -6.64 -2.12
CA GLN A 23 -9.91 -6.53 -1.61
C GLN A 23 -10.48 -7.90 -1.21
N ALA A 24 -10.29 -8.91 -2.04
CA ALA A 24 -10.74 -10.27 -1.74
C ALA A 24 -10.05 -10.83 -0.49
N LEU A 25 -8.74 -10.63 -0.35
CA LEU A 25 -8.01 -11.07 0.84
C LEU A 25 -8.42 -10.28 2.09
N ALA A 26 -8.61 -8.96 1.98
CA ALA A 26 -9.06 -8.12 3.09
C ALA A 26 -10.42 -8.59 3.61
N ALA A 27 -11.37 -8.85 2.73
CA ALA A 27 -12.69 -9.36 3.09
C ALA A 27 -12.63 -10.72 3.79
N GLU A 28 -11.80 -11.63 3.32
CA GLU A 28 -11.64 -12.94 3.94
C GLU A 28 -10.94 -12.86 5.32
N LEU A 29 -9.94 -12.00 5.47
CA LEU A 29 -9.28 -11.77 6.75
C LEU A 29 -10.23 -11.13 7.77
N ASP A 30 -11.04 -10.17 7.34
CA ASP A 30 -12.07 -9.55 8.18
C ASP A 30 -13.11 -10.59 8.64
N ARG A 31 -13.58 -11.45 7.73
CA ARG A 31 -14.48 -12.57 8.04
C ARG A 31 -13.87 -13.51 9.09
N ARG A 32 -12.54 -13.66 9.13
CA ARG A 32 -11.80 -14.44 10.14
C ARG A 32 -11.49 -13.65 11.42
N GLY A 33 -12.03 -12.44 11.56
CA GLY A 33 -11.78 -11.59 12.74
C GLY A 33 -10.36 -11.03 12.83
N ARG A 34 -9.64 -10.94 11.70
CA ARG A 34 -8.31 -10.35 11.65
C ARG A 34 -8.39 -8.85 11.41
N VAL A 35 -7.56 -8.09 12.10
CA VAL A 35 -7.38 -6.67 11.80
C VAL A 35 -6.58 -6.53 10.51
N VAL A 36 -7.06 -5.69 9.61
CA VAL A 36 -6.44 -5.44 8.31
C VAL A 36 -6.15 -3.95 8.17
N ASP A 37 -4.91 -3.62 7.84
CA ASP A 37 -4.48 -2.29 7.44
C ASP A 37 -4.13 -2.30 5.96
N ILE A 38 -4.59 -1.30 5.22
CA ILE A 38 -4.30 -1.13 3.79
C ILE A 38 -3.27 -0.03 3.65
N VAL A 39 -2.23 -0.26 2.86
CA VAL A 39 -1.23 0.75 2.50
C VAL A 39 -1.25 0.95 0.99
N THR A 40 -1.39 2.18 0.58
CA THR A 40 -1.34 2.61 -0.82
C THR A 40 -0.47 3.85 -0.97
N ASP A 41 -0.30 4.33 -2.18
CA ASP A 41 0.42 5.58 -2.43
C ASP A 41 -0.53 6.78 -2.58
N ASN A 42 0.08 7.98 -2.60
CA ASN A 42 -0.68 9.23 -2.70
C ASN A 42 -1.12 9.56 -4.13
N ARG A 43 -0.69 8.80 -5.14
CA ARG A 43 -0.92 9.16 -6.56
C ARG A 43 -2.37 9.04 -6.99
N GLY A 44 -3.18 8.23 -6.33
CA GLY A 44 -4.61 8.11 -6.61
C GLY A 44 -5.43 9.35 -6.26
N GLN A 45 -4.85 10.33 -5.56
CA GLN A 45 -5.51 11.59 -5.21
C GLN A 45 -5.23 12.72 -6.21
N ASP A 46 -4.19 12.59 -7.04
CA ASP A 46 -3.70 13.66 -7.94
C ASP A 46 -4.01 13.43 -9.42
N PHE A 47 -4.71 12.36 -9.78
CA PHE A 47 -5.08 12.10 -11.17
C PHE A 47 -6.29 12.93 -11.62
N SER A 48 -6.08 14.23 -11.78
CA SER A 48 -6.95 15.10 -12.62
C SER A 48 -6.56 15.04 -14.10
N GLY A 49 -6.03 13.93 -14.56
CA GLY A 49 -5.57 13.71 -15.94
C GLY A 49 -6.32 12.58 -16.60
N ASP A 50 -7.24 12.90 -17.43
CA ASP A 50 -7.85 12.30 -18.65
C ASP A 50 -7.93 10.76 -18.80
N PHE A 51 -7.78 9.99 -17.75
CA PHE A 51 -8.22 8.60 -17.67
C PHE A 51 -9.33 8.53 -16.63
N SER A 52 -10.55 8.70 -17.12
CA SER A 52 -11.79 8.44 -16.40
C SER A 52 -11.96 6.93 -16.15
N ASP A 53 -11.01 6.33 -15.49
CA ASP A 53 -11.24 5.04 -14.88
C ASP A 53 -11.76 5.29 -13.46
N ASP A 54 -12.97 4.85 -13.24
CA ASP A 54 -13.81 4.80 -12.05
C ASP A 54 -13.11 4.32 -10.76
N PHE A 55 -11.78 4.25 -10.78
CA PHE A 55 -10.95 3.63 -9.76
C PHE A 55 -10.38 4.59 -8.72
N SER A 56 -10.27 5.89 -9.04
CA SER A 56 -9.62 6.85 -8.14
C SER A 56 -10.57 7.40 -7.07
N ASP A 57 -11.86 7.48 -7.37
CA ASP A 57 -12.82 8.17 -6.50
C ASP A 57 -13.37 7.30 -5.36
N ASP A 58 -13.15 5.98 -5.37
CA ASP A 58 -13.71 5.08 -4.36
C ASP A 58 -12.75 4.01 -3.81
N PHE A 59 -11.45 4.31 -3.75
CA PHE A 59 -10.49 3.36 -3.14
C PHE A 59 -10.87 3.04 -1.69
N SER A 60 -11.31 4.04 -0.94
CA SER A 60 -11.76 3.87 0.46
C SER A 60 -13.00 3.01 0.58
N GLY A 61 -13.95 3.15 -0.36
CA GLY A 61 -15.17 2.34 -0.38
C GLY A 61 -14.93 0.87 -0.72
N ARG A 62 -13.78 0.55 -1.31
CA ARG A 62 -13.41 -0.83 -1.61
C ARG A 62 -12.92 -1.62 -0.40
N PHE A 63 -12.55 -0.93 0.66
CA PHE A 63 -12.03 -1.51 1.90
C PHE A 63 -12.84 -1.04 3.10
N PRO A 64 -14.14 -1.40 3.17
CA PRO A 64 -15.01 -0.95 4.25
C PRO A 64 -14.54 -1.51 5.59
N GLY A 65 -14.39 -0.63 6.57
CA GLY A 65 -13.97 -1.00 7.93
C GLY A 65 -12.46 -1.20 8.13
N GLN A 66 -11.65 -1.15 7.07
CA GLN A 66 -10.19 -1.20 7.17
C GLN A 66 -9.61 0.21 7.29
N THR A 67 -8.47 0.33 7.98
CA THR A 67 -7.70 1.57 8.03
C THR A 67 -6.80 1.66 6.79
N ILE A 68 -6.88 2.80 6.10
CA ILE A 68 -6.08 3.05 4.90
C ILE A 68 -4.96 4.04 5.23
N HIS A 69 -3.75 3.67 4.89
CA HIS A 69 -2.55 4.48 5.07
C HIS A 69 -1.96 4.83 3.71
N HIS A 70 -1.40 6.03 3.60
CA HIS A 70 -0.76 6.52 2.40
C HIS A 70 0.74 6.70 2.62
N VAL A 71 1.55 6.26 1.66
CA VAL A 71 2.99 6.46 1.63
C VAL A 71 3.43 7.04 0.30
N ALA A 72 4.56 7.73 0.27
CA ALA A 72 5.11 8.23 -0.97
C ALA A 72 5.60 7.08 -1.86
N SER A 73 5.35 7.18 -3.15
CA SER A 73 5.89 6.28 -4.17
C SER A 73 6.02 7.01 -5.49
N ALA A 74 6.65 6.37 -6.46
CA ALA A 74 6.78 6.90 -7.80
C ALA A 74 7.03 5.77 -8.81
N THR A 75 6.74 6.06 -10.08
CA THR A 75 7.03 5.17 -11.21
C THR A 75 8.38 5.52 -11.81
N LEU A 76 9.23 4.53 -12.04
CA LEU A 76 10.55 4.70 -12.67
C LEU A 76 10.47 4.68 -14.20
N SER A 77 9.44 4.07 -14.78
CA SER A 77 9.28 3.90 -16.22
C SER A 77 9.03 5.21 -16.96
N GLY A 78 9.62 5.36 -18.16
CA GLY A 78 9.34 6.48 -19.07
C GLY A 78 9.90 7.83 -18.63
N ARG A 79 10.75 7.89 -17.62
CA ARG A 79 11.35 9.13 -17.12
C ARG A 79 12.79 9.28 -17.56
N GLY A 80 13.22 10.53 -17.82
CA GLY A 80 14.63 10.86 -18.00
C GLY A 80 15.44 10.66 -16.72
N LEU A 81 16.76 10.87 -16.79
CA LEU A 81 17.67 10.62 -15.65
C LEU A 81 17.27 11.40 -14.37
N LEU A 82 16.94 12.68 -14.51
CA LEU A 82 16.48 13.51 -13.38
C LEU A 82 15.14 13.04 -12.83
N GLY A 83 14.22 12.63 -13.70
CA GLY A 83 12.94 12.06 -13.29
C GLY A 83 13.08 10.74 -12.54
N LYS A 84 14.01 9.88 -12.97
CA LYS A 84 14.33 8.63 -12.26
C LYS A 84 14.94 8.88 -10.89
N LEU A 85 15.84 9.87 -10.78
CA LEU A 85 16.43 10.25 -9.50
C LEU A 85 15.37 10.77 -8.53
N ALA A 86 14.47 11.64 -8.98
CA ALA A 86 13.35 12.14 -8.18
C ALA A 86 12.42 11.00 -7.74
N ALA A 87 12.13 10.05 -8.64
CA ALA A 87 11.33 8.87 -8.33
C ALA A 87 12.00 7.97 -7.27
N MET A 88 13.30 7.76 -7.35
CA MET A 88 14.07 7.01 -6.35
C MET A 88 14.02 7.68 -4.97
N ILE A 89 14.13 9.01 -4.91
CA ILE A 89 14.00 9.78 -3.67
C ILE A 89 12.61 9.60 -3.08
N ASN A 90 11.56 9.67 -3.88
CA ASN A 90 10.18 9.46 -3.42
C ASN A 90 9.96 8.04 -2.91
N ILE A 91 10.50 7.03 -3.56
CA ILE A 91 10.44 5.65 -3.08
C ILE A 91 11.20 5.50 -1.75
N ALA A 92 12.36 6.12 -1.62
CA ALA A 92 13.12 6.11 -0.37
C ALA A 92 12.35 6.78 0.78
N LEU A 93 11.74 7.95 0.53
CA LEU A 93 10.88 8.63 1.50
C LEU A 93 9.68 7.76 1.90
N GLY A 94 9.01 7.17 0.91
CA GLY A 94 7.90 6.25 1.15
C GLY A 94 8.32 5.02 1.97
N THR A 95 9.52 4.50 1.73
CA THR A 95 10.08 3.39 2.52
C THR A 95 10.30 3.79 3.98
N ILE A 96 10.81 5.00 4.24
CA ILE A 96 10.96 5.53 5.60
C ILE A 96 9.60 5.70 6.27
N GLN A 97 8.62 6.25 5.57
CA GLN A 97 7.25 6.40 6.06
C GLN A 97 6.63 5.02 6.39
N ALA A 98 6.77 4.06 5.49
CA ALA A 98 6.29 2.70 5.68
C ALA A 98 6.98 1.99 6.86
N ARG A 99 8.29 2.20 7.07
CA ARG A 99 9.01 1.65 8.23
C ARG A 99 8.44 2.19 9.56
N ARG A 100 8.14 3.48 9.62
CA ARG A 100 7.50 4.09 10.80
C ARG A 100 6.12 3.50 11.03
N LEU A 101 5.33 3.39 9.96
CA LEU A 101 3.99 2.81 10.01
C LEU A 101 4.01 1.35 10.49
N ILE A 102 4.88 0.52 9.94
CA ILE A 102 5.02 -0.90 10.34
C ILE A 102 5.40 -1.00 11.82
N ARG A 103 6.30 -0.14 12.31
CA ARG A 103 6.66 -0.11 13.74
C ARG A 103 5.51 0.32 14.64
N GLN A 104 4.67 1.26 14.18
CA GLN A 104 3.51 1.75 14.95
C GLN A 104 2.38 0.73 14.99
N VAL A 105 2.07 0.11 13.85
CA VAL A 105 0.98 -0.85 13.70
C VAL A 105 1.37 -2.21 14.26
N GLY A 106 2.62 -2.63 14.08
CA GLY A 106 3.12 -3.94 14.51
C GLY A 106 2.42 -5.11 13.83
N PRO A 107 2.30 -5.12 12.48
CA PRO A 107 1.61 -6.21 11.79
C PRO A 107 2.35 -7.53 11.95
N ALA A 108 1.61 -8.63 11.99
CA ALA A 108 2.17 -9.98 11.99
C ALA A 108 2.79 -10.36 10.63
N ALA A 109 2.24 -9.80 9.55
CA ALA A 109 2.75 -9.99 8.20
C ALA A 109 2.36 -8.81 7.30
N VAL A 110 3.14 -8.61 6.23
CA VAL A 110 2.87 -7.65 5.17
C VAL A 110 2.72 -8.40 3.85
N VAL A 111 1.64 -8.15 3.12
CA VAL A 111 1.37 -8.77 1.82
C VAL A 111 1.36 -7.69 0.75
N GLY A 112 2.22 -7.82 -0.25
CA GLY A 112 2.27 -6.93 -1.41
C GLY A 112 1.59 -7.54 -2.62
N PHE A 113 0.76 -6.75 -3.30
CA PHE A 113 0.03 -7.17 -4.49
C PHE A 113 0.68 -6.71 -5.80
N GLY A 114 1.90 -6.17 -5.71
CA GLY A 114 2.67 -5.70 -6.85
C GLY A 114 2.44 -4.22 -7.19
N GLY A 115 3.12 -3.79 -8.25
CA GLY A 115 3.11 -2.40 -8.67
C GLY A 115 3.95 -1.47 -7.79
N TYR A 116 4.21 -0.28 -8.31
CA TYR A 116 4.97 0.73 -7.59
C TYR A 116 4.34 1.21 -6.27
N PRO A 117 2.99 1.21 -6.11
CA PRO A 117 2.39 1.59 -4.83
C PRO A 117 2.75 0.68 -3.66
N SER A 118 3.02 -0.60 -3.92
CA SER A 118 3.38 -1.56 -2.85
C SER A 118 4.89 -1.57 -2.55
N LEU A 119 5.72 -1.05 -3.44
CA LEU A 119 7.17 -1.15 -3.36
C LEU A 119 7.76 -0.57 -2.06
N PRO A 120 7.44 0.66 -1.62
CA PRO A 120 7.99 1.21 -0.40
C PRO A 120 7.66 0.38 0.83
N THR A 121 6.43 -0.13 0.93
CA THR A 121 5.98 -0.94 2.05
C THR A 121 6.68 -2.30 2.08
N MET A 122 6.87 -2.93 0.93
CA MET A 122 7.59 -4.20 0.84
C MET A 122 9.07 -4.04 1.18
N LEU A 123 9.72 -2.97 0.70
CA LEU A 123 11.10 -2.64 1.08
C LEU A 123 11.23 -2.40 2.59
N ALA A 124 10.29 -1.69 3.18
CA ALA A 124 10.26 -1.46 4.62
C ALA A 124 10.13 -2.78 5.40
N ALA A 125 9.24 -3.67 4.98
CA ALA A 125 9.06 -4.98 5.60
C ALA A 125 10.34 -5.83 5.53
N ILE A 126 11.04 -5.83 4.40
CA ILE A 126 12.33 -6.51 4.25
C ILE A 126 13.34 -5.97 5.26
N THR A 127 13.48 -4.66 5.37
CA THR A 127 14.47 -4.04 6.27
C THR A 127 14.14 -4.23 7.75
N LEU A 128 12.91 -4.50 8.08
CA LEU A 128 12.43 -4.77 9.46
C LEU A 128 12.30 -6.27 9.76
N SER A 129 12.62 -7.13 8.81
CA SER A 129 12.48 -8.59 8.94
C SER A 129 11.05 -9.05 9.31
N VAL A 130 10.05 -8.31 8.88
CA VAL A 130 8.64 -8.69 9.04
C VAL A 130 8.29 -9.77 8.02
N PRO A 131 7.51 -10.81 8.38
CA PRO A 131 7.00 -11.81 7.43
C PRO A 131 6.25 -11.15 6.26
N ARG A 132 6.48 -11.63 5.04
CA ARG A 132 5.94 -11.08 3.80
C ARG A 132 5.74 -12.17 2.75
#